data_e5ad09ce4fa5e61f842824df36caaadf
#
_entry.id   e5ad09ce4fa5e61f842824df36caaadf
#
_cell.length_a   1.000
_cell.length_b   1.000
_cell.length_c   1.000
_cell.angle_alpha   90.00
_cell.angle_beta   90.00
_cell.angle_gamma   90.00
#
_symmetry.space_group_name_H-M   'P 1'
#
loop_
_entity.id
_entity.type
_entity.pdbx_description
1 polymer ?
#
loop_
_entity_poly.entity_id
_entity_poly.type
_entity_poly.pdbx_seq_one_letter_code
_entity_poly.pdbx_strand_id
1 'polypeptide(L)'
;MWNFSVPYKLKQLIDLSCQRNMLFTFDGKCYGPLLSIDKAFVAYVRGQSDEAGFKTVSQPGFEYLSGYVEFWLRFIGVRSVVTLTVEHTWDGRAVDMIDAGKRQAAELARQF
;
A
#
# COMPACT_ATOMS: atom_id res chain seq x y z
N MET A 1 -3.39 8.49 3.84
CA MET A 1 -3.04 7.59 4.97
C MET A 1 -3.79 8.04 6.20
N TRP A 2 -4.44 7.14 6.90
CA TRP A 2 -5.28 7.44 8.04
C TRP A 2 -4.62 6.92 9.32
N ASN A 3 -4.28 7.83 10.24
CA ASN A 3 -3.63 7.47 11.51
C ASN A 3 -2.42 6.51 11.34
N PHE A 4 -1.57 6.78 10.35
CA PHE A 4 -0.33 6.04 10.06
C PHE A 4 -0.49 4.56 9.70
N SER A 5 -1.70 4.12 9.37
CA SER A 5 -1.99 2.72 9.07
C SER A 5 -3.00 2.57 7.94
N VAL A 6 -3.40 1.34 7.65
CA VAL A 6 -4.47 1.04 6.70
C VAL A 6 -5.82 1.52 7.23
N PRO A 7 -6.71 2.06 6.38
CA PRO A 7 -8.08 2.34 6.77
C PRO A 7 -8.78 1.08 7.31
N TYR A 8 -9.58 1.25 8.35
CA TYR A 8 -10.22 0.09 9.01
C TYR A 8 -11.05 -0.76 8.04
N LYS A 9 -11.68 -0.16 7.03
CA LYS A 9 -12.43 -0.88 5.99
C LYS A 9 -11.53 -1.80 5.15
N LEU A 10 -10.34 -1.34 4.80
CA LEU A 10 -9.38 -2.18 4.10
C LEU A 10 -8.87 -3.30 5.02
N LYS A 11 -8.58 -2.98 6.27
CA LYS A 11 -8.18 -3.99 7.27
C LYS A 11 -9.28 -5.04 7.47
N GLN A 12 -10.53 -4.61 7.58
CA GLN A 12 -11.68 -5.50 7.68
C GLN A 12 -11.80 -6.42 6.45
N LEU A 13 -11.64 -5.88 5.24
CA LEU A 13 -11.63 -6.68 4.01
C LEU A 13 -10.53 -7.75 4.06
N ILE A 14 -9.31 -7.37 4.43
CA ILE A 14 -8.18 -8.28 4.56
C ILE A 14 -8.50 -9.39 5.58
N ASP A 15 -8.98 -9.03 6.76
CA ASP A 15 -9.27 -9.99 7.84
C ASP A 15 -10.40 -10.96 7.48
N LEU A 16 -11.41 -10.51 6.76
CA LEU A 16 -12.53 -11.36 6.34
C LEU A 16 -12.17 -12.27 5.16
N SER A 17 -11.36 -11.79 4.21
CA SER A 17 -11.00 -12.53 3.00
C SER A 17 -9.79 -13.43 3.19
N CYS A 18 -8.82 -13.03 4.02
CA CYS A 18 -7.55 -13.74 4.20
C CYS A 18 -7.70 -14.94 5.14
N GLN A 19 -8.51 -15.91 4.73
CA GLN A 19 -8.78 -17.13 5.47
C GLN A 19 -8.02 -18.31 4.86
N ARG A 20 -7.63 -19.26 5.72
CA ARG A 20 -7.01 -20.52 5.29
C ARG A 20 -7.93 -21.27 4.30
N ASN A 21 -7.35 -21.75 3.22
CA ASN A 21 -8.04 -22.42 2.11
C ASN A 21 -8.98 -21.51 1.29
N MET A 22 -8.95 -20.20 1.52
CA MET A 22 -9.57 -19.19 0.67
C MET A 22 -8.54 -18.40 -0.14
N LEU A 23 -7.55 -17.79 0.52
CA LEU A 23 -6.49 -17.03 -0.13
C LEU A 23 -5.10 -17.65 0.06
N PHE A 24 -4.94 -18.50 1.04
CA PHE A 24 -3.66 -19.17 1.31
C PHE A 24 -3.85 -20.58 1.88
N THR A 25 -2.81 -21.40 1.75
CA THR A 25 -2.67 -22.70 2.42
C THR A 25 -1.59 -22.63 3.50
N PHE A 26 -1.62 -23.60 4.43
CA PHE A 26 -0.57 -23.80 5.41
C PHE A 26 -0.37 -25.29 5.62
N ASP A 27 0.83 -25.79 5.38
CA ASP A 27 1.17 -27.22 5.46
C ASP A 27 1.75 -27.67 6.83
N GLY A 28 1.78 -26.74 7.80
CA GLY A 28 2.39 -26.94 9.12
C GLY A 28 3.78 -26.31 9.24
N LYS A 29 4.40 -25.89 8.14
CA LYS A 29 5.71 -25.22 8.11
C LYS A 29 5.68 -23.94 7.30
N CYS A 30 5.05 -23.97 6.12
CA CYS A 30 5.05 -22.88 5.16
C CYS A 30 3.65 -22.47 4.76
N TYR A 31 3.51 -21.16 4.50
CA TYR A 31 2.32 -20.60 3.84
C TYR A 31 2.50 -20.66 2.32
N GLY A 32 1.42 -20.99 1.61
CA GLY A 32 1.38 -20.93 0.16
C GLY A 32 0.20 -20.09 -0.34
N PRO A 33 0.39 -19.19 -1.31
CA PRO A 33 -0.71 -18.44 -1.89
C PRO A 33 -1.63 -19.35 -2.71
N LEU A 34 -2.92 -19.03 -2.73
CA LEU A 34 -3.91 -19.69 -3.59
C LEU A 34 -4.24 -18.89 -4.85
N LEU A 35 -3.86 -17.63 -4.90
CA LEU A 35 -4.03 -16.80 -6.09
C LEU A 35 -2.75 -16.79 -6.94
N SER A 36 -2.92 -16.52 -8.23
CA SER A 36 -1.82 -16.27 -9.15
C SER A 36 -2.18 -15.02 -9.96
N ILE A 37 -1.70 -13.87 -9.46
CA ILE A 37 -1.96 -12.55 -10.03
C ILE A 37 -0.64 -11.97 -10.50
N ASP A 38 -0.56 -11.56 -11.76
CA ASP A 38 0.70 -11.07 -12.32
C ASP A 38 1.07 -9.71 -11.74
N LYS A 39 0.12 -8.79 -11.67
CA LYS A 39 0.37 -7.42 -11.21
C LYS A 39 -0.77 -6.89 -10.33
N ALA A 40 -0.40 -6.05 -9.37
CA ALA A 40 -1.32 -5.17 -8.66
C ALA A 40 -0.81 -3.73 -8.72
N PHE A 41 -1.73 -2.78 -8.77
CA PHE A 41 -1.43 -1.35 -8.66
C PHE A 41 -1.97 -0.82 -7.35
N VAL A 42 -1.14 -0.10 -6.59
CA VAL A 42 -1.53 0.52 -5.32
C VAL A 42 -1.19 2.00 -5.35
N ALA A 43 -2.18 2.83 -5.10
CA ALA A 43 -1.99 4.27 -4.94
C ALA A 43 -2.10 4.66 -3.46
N TYR A 44 -1.06 5.30 -2.95
CA TYR A 44 -1.01 5.86 -1.60
C TYR A 44 -1.12 7.38 -1.67
N VAL A 45 -1.99 7.95 -0.85
CA VAL A 45 -2.13 9.40 -0.73
C VAL A 45 -1.86 9.79 0.72
N ARG A 46 -0.93 10.74 0.92
CA ARG A 46 -0.47 11.18 2.23
C ARG A 46 -0.51 12.69 2.35
N GLY A 47 -0.82 13.18 3.54
CA GLY A 47 -0.80 14.62 3.84
C GLY A 47 0.61 15.19 3.89
N GLN A 48 1.58 14.41 4.37
CA GLN A 48 2.99 14.76 4.52
C GLN A 48 3.88 13.75 3.79
N SER A 49 5.18 14.06 3.69
CA SER A 49 6.18 13.11 3.16
C SER A 49 6.61 12.09 4.21
N ASP A 50 7.27 11.03 3.77
CA ASP A 50 7.89 10.04 4.63
C ASP A 50 9.03 10.63 5.48
N GLU A 51 9.61 11.75 5.05
CA GLU A 51 10.67 12.47 5.77
C GLU A 51 10.15 13.29 6.96
N ALA A 52 8.82 13.49 7.06
CA ALA A 52 8.22 14.17 8.18
C ALA A 52 8.42 13.35 9.46
N GLY A 53 9.31 13.82 10.32
CA GLY A 53 9.64 13.18 11.60
C GLY A 53 8.68 13.55 12.73
N PHE A 54 8.76 12.81 13.81
CA PHE A 54 8.10 13.13 15.07
C PHE A 54 9.06 13.79 16.05
N LYS A 55 8.59 14.75 16.83
CA LYS A 55 9.39 15.38 17.89
C LYS A 55 9.77 14.42 19.01
N THR A 56 9.01 13.36 19.19
CA THR A 56 9.13 12.42 20.33
C THR A 56 9.63 11.03 19.94
N VAL A 57 9.78 10.75 18.63
CA VAL A 57 10.22 9.45 18.13
C VAL A 57 11.37 9.66 17.17
N SER A 58 12.49 8.99 17.42
CA SER A 58 13.71 9.13 16.63
C SER A 58 13.66 8.44 15.26
N GLN A 59 12.58 7.75 14.93
CA GLN A 59 12.45 7.05 13.65
C GLN A 59 11.77 7.96 12.62
N PRO A 60 12.41 8.22 11.47
CA PRO A 60 11.77 8.90 10.37
C PRO A 60 10.78 7.97 9.66
N GLY A 61 9.72 8.56 9.14
CA GLY A 61 8.86 7.91 8.16
C GLY A 61 7.61 7.25 8.69
N PHE A 62 6.65 7.13 7.78
CA PHE A 62 5.32 6.54 8.01
C PHE A 62 5.12 5.27 7.17
N GLU A 63 6.19 4.49 6.96
CA GLU A 63 6.21 3.34 6.05
C GLU A 63 5.44 2.09 6.54
N TYR A 64 4.63 2.23 7.57
CA TYR A 64 3.83 1.11 8.10
C TYR A 64 2.69 0.66 7.18
N LEU A 65 2.19 1.57 6.33
CA LEU A 65 1.05 1.27 5.46
C LEU A 65 1.47 0.50 4.20
N SER A 66 2.45 1.00 3.47
CA SER A 66 2.88 0.43 2.19
C SER A 66 3.48 -0.96 2.40
N GLY A 67 4.38 -1.11 3.37
CA GLY A 67 4.98 -2.40 3.69
C GLY A 67 3.95 -3.47 4.06
N TYR A 68 2.92 -3.12 4.84
CA TYR A 68 1.87 -4.06 5.20
C TYR A 68 1.02 -4.49 4.00
N VAL A 69 0.57 -3.53 3.18
CA VAL A 69 -0.27 -3.82 2.00
C VAL A 69 0.50 -4.61 0.96
N GLU A 70 1.75 -4.25 0.68
CA GLU A 70 2.59 -4.97 -0.26
C GLU A 70 2.91 -6.39 0.22
N PHE A 71 3.24 -6.55 1.51
CA PHE A 71 3.42 -7.88 2.10
C PHE A 71 2.16 -8.74 1.90
N TRP A 72 0.97 -8.21 2.23
CA TRP A 72 -0.28 -8.94 2.08
C TRP A 72 -0.56 -9.33 0.63
N LEU A 73 -0.37 -8.42 -0.33
CA LEU A 73 -0.54 -8.71 -1.75
C LEU A 73 0.38 -9.84 -2.21
N ARG A 74 1.65 -9.81 -1.84
CA ARG A 74 2.60 -10.89 -2.14
C ARG A 74 2.22 -12.20 -1.45
N PHE A 75 1.78 -12.13 -0.20
CA PHE A 75 1.34 -13.27 0.57
C PHE A 75 0.17 -14.01 -0.09
N ILE A 76 -0.77 -13.32 -0.70
CA ILE A 76 -1.90 -13.93 -1.40
C ILE A 76 -1.59 -14.35 -2.85
N GLY A 77 -0.41 -14.01 -3.40
CA GLY A 77 0.07 -14.49 -4.70
C GLY A 77 0.21 -13.44 -5.79
N VAL A 78 0.29 -12.16 -5.45
CA VAL A 78 0.64 -11.11 -6.42
C VAL A 78 2.15 -11.13 -6.68
N ARG A 79 2.55 -11.29 -7.94
CA ARG A 79 3.96 -11.39 -8.34
C ARG A 79 4.67 -10.04 -8.38
N SER A 80 3.98 -9.01 -8.87
CA SER A 80 4.53 -7.66 -9.01
C SER A 80 3.56 -6.63 -8.46
N VAL A 81 4.05 -5.72 -7.62
CA VAL A 81 3.27 -4.60 -7.11
C VAL A 81 3.86 -3.31 -7.66
N VAL A 82 3.04 -2.55 -8.37
CA VAL A 82 3.37 -1.21 -8.87
C VAL A 82 2.74 -0.21 -7.92
N THR A 83 3.53 0.72 -7.41
CA THR A 83 3.08 1.71 -6.43
C THR A 83 3.15 3.12 -6.97
N LEU A 84 2.18 3.92 -6.60
CA LEU A 84 2.16 5.37 -6.77
C LEU A 84 1.96 6.01 -5.40
N THR A 85 2.86 6.91 -5.00
CA THR A 85 2.70 7.69 -3.77
C THR A 85 2.53 9.17 -4.10
N VAL A 86 1.44 9.76 -3.62
CA VAL A 86 1.18 11.21 -3.69
C VAL A 86 1.27 11.77 -2.28
N GLU A 87 2.23 12.62 -2.05
CA GLU A 87 2.52 13.25 -0.75
C GLU A 87 2.15 14.73 -0.75
N HIS A 88 2.27 15.38 0.40
CA HIS A 88 2.02 16.82 0.56
C HIS A 88 0.62 17.28 0.16
N THR A 89 -0.39 16.45 0.41
CA THR A 89 -1.77 16.80 0.06
C THR A 89 -2.45 17.72 1.10
N TRP A 90 -1.74 18.11 2.16
CA TRP A 90 -2.22 19.00 3.23
C TRP A 90 -1.44 20.32 3.36
N ASP A 91 -0.46 20.55 2.54
CA ASP A 91 0.32 21.80 2.56
C ASP A 91 0.11 22.62 1.29
N GLY A 92 0.82 23.75 1.17
CA GLY A 92 0.71 24.65 0.04
C GLY A 92 1.05 24.05 -1.33
N ARG A 93 1.56 22.83 -1.38
CA ARG A 93 1.92 22.09 -2.60
C ARG A 93 0.83 21.15 -3.08
N ALA A 94 -0.29 21.06 -2.38
CA ALA A 94 -1.32 20.03 -2.60
C ALA A 94 -1.80 19.97 -4.06
N VAL A 95 -2.08 21.11 -4.68
CA VAL A 95 -2.57 21.16 -6.07
C VAL A 95 -1.53 20.60 -7.03
N ASP A 96 -0.30 21.05 -6.94
CA ASP A 96 0.79 20.62 -7.83
C ASP A 96 1.11 19.14 -7.66
N MET A 97 1.12 18.65 -6.42
CA MET A 97 1.41 17.25 -6.11
C MET A 97 0.29 16.31 -6.56
N ILE A 98 -0.97 16.72 -6.42
CA ILE A 98 -2.11 15.94 -6.92
C ILE A 98 -2.08 15.89 -8.47
N ASP A 99 -1.80 16.98 -9.14
CA ASP A 99 -1.72 17.01 -10.60
C ASP A 99 -0.51 16.23 -11.14
N ALA A 100 0.62 16.29 -10.45
CA ALA A 100 1.76 15.42 -10.74
C ALA A 100 1.41 13.93 -10.56
N GLY A 101 0.73 13.60 -9.48
CA GLY A 101 0.25 12.23 -9.21
C GLY A 101 -0.70 11.71 -10.28
N LYS A 102 -1.64 12.54 -10.77
CA LYS A 102 -2.53 12.15 -11.88
C LYS A 102 -1.76 11.86 -13.18
N ARG A 103 -0.76 12.69 -13.51
CA ARG A 103 0.10 12.45 -14.69
C ARG A 103 0.88 11.15 -14.55
N GLN A 104 1.48 10.91 -13.40
CA GLN A 104 2.20 9.68 -13.11
C GLN A 104 1.29 8.45 -13.16
N ALA A 105 0.08 8.55 -12.61
CA ALA A 105 -0.91 7.47 -12.69
C ALA A 105 -1.26 7.13 -14.15
N ALA A 106 -1.46 8.13 -15.00
CA ALA A 106 -1.75 7.93 -16.42
C ALA A 106 -0.57 7.28 -17.16
N GLU A 107 0.67 7.60 -16.81
CA GLU A 107 1.87 6.98 -17.37
C GLU A 107 2.00 5.51 -16.93
N LEU A 108 1.85 5.24 -15.64
CA LEU A 108 1.89 3.88 -15.11
C LEU A 108 0.78 3.00 -15.69
N ALA A 109 -0.41 3.56 -15.92
CA ALA A 109 -1.52 2.83 -16.53
C ALA A 109 -1.25 2.37 -17.96
N ARG A 110 -0.43 3.10 -18.73
CA ARG A 110 -0.03 2.69 -20.08
C ARG A 110 0.95 1.51 -20.06
N GLN A 111 1.68 1.33 -18.96
CA GLN A 111 2.69 0.29 -18.80
C GLN A 111 2.17 -0.92 -18.01
N PHE A 112 0.97 -0.79 -17.43
CA PHE A 112 0.35 -1.83 -16.59
C PHE A 112 -0.31 -2.92 -17.43
#